data_02a68a40b65e889e49e53fed53dd1911
#
_entry.id   02a68a40b65e889e49e53fed53dd1911
#
_cell.length_a   1.000
_cell.length_b   1.000
_cell.length_c   1.000
_cell.angle_alpha   90.00
_cell.angle_beta   90.00
_cell.angle_gamma   90.00
#
_symmetry.space_group_name_H-M   'P 1'
#
loop_
_entity.id
_entity.type
_entity.pdbx_description
1 polymer ?
#
loop_
_entity_poly.entity_id
_entity_poly.type
_entity_poly.pdbx_seq_one_letter_code
_entity_poly.pdbx_strand_id
1 'polypeptide(L)'
;MEPAPRALLQPGARSAEKKEVTVTTSIRSLRPAIRREIARPRVRASLRLAAITLCLAGFSLAGMGIALRAFSTATYQVGPARMSISAGFASHGSVDLYVPIVDWGVRAEPYTAPIRMSATLVSVNRQAALRTLQTPDDARAHLTAVEDQAPGAVREALRRAALLVLLGGLAGGLVGGLVLNAIVHGRRVLLLGLAAGLTAAACTIAVCALTLRSPDYGVFRQPTFYAHGGDLPRLLELSERLTSAGDSYQSSYQQALTGLDTLVAAAAGDQTPVSERSFMVASDIHANWLTLPAFARYSDHRPVFLVGDFSLEGTPIEASIAQRAAQLGHPTVVVSGNHDSPVVMRRLAQAGAIVLTHTGRMAGDGTVTGPPVISVDGLMVAGYEDPLASQAGSFGHRLDLTPAELTDETARVETWFDSLSVRPDVVLVHDFRVAAALRVHVAADGGARVMILTGHDHRQHVDRSGDVVEVDGGTLGAGGVFAVGQAAAGFAQVHLTADGWPSAVDLISADPITGDATARRIVLDQTQ
;
A
#
# COMPACT_ATOMS: atom_id res chain seq x y z
N MET A 1 27.26 -64.17 -1.92
CA MET A 1 28.12 -64.76 -0.82
C MET A 1 27.79 -64.03 0.42
N GLU A 2 27.11 -64.71 1.22
CA GLU A 2 26.71 -64.66 2.63
C GLU A 2 27.86 -64.33 3.60
N PRO A 3 27.53 -64.32 4.93
CA PRO A 3 26.70 -63.42 5.73
C PRO A 3 27.39 -62.98 7.04
N ALA A 4 26.61 -62.26 7.84
CA ALA A 4 26.65 -61.92 9.29
C ALA A 4 27.63 -62.65 10.25
N PRO A 5 27.79 -62.13 11.53
CA PRO A 5 26.81 -62.50 12.53
C PRO A 5 26.41 -61.43 13.59
N ARG A 6 25.23 -61.69 14.15
CA ARG A 6 24.60 -61.15 15.36
C ARG A 6 25.47 -61.37 16.61
N ALA A 7 25.42 -60.41 17.53
CA ALA A 7 25.66 -60.61 18.95
C ALA A 7 24.50 -60.06 19.77
N LEU A 8 23.82 -60.95 20.43
CA LEU A 8 22.81 -60.75 21.47
C LEU A 8 23.51 -60.23 22.77
N LEU A 9 22.91 -59.27 23.43
CA LEU A 9 23.02 -59.09 24.87
C LEU A 9 21.65 -58.71 25.43
N GLN A 10 21.24 -59.49 26.39
CA GLN A 10 19.97 -59.45 27.13
C GLN A 10 19.91 -58.41 28.23
N PRO A 11 18.76 -58.24 28.89
CA PRO A 11 18.33 -56.97 29.49
C PRO A 11 18.62 -56.90 31.00
N GLY A 12 19.01 -55.72 31.44
CA GLY A 12 19.05 -55.36 32.85
C GLY A 12 17.84 -54.54 33.21
N ALA A 13 16.85 -55.18 33.77
CA ALA A 13 15.73 -54.49 34.43
C ALA A 13 16.22 -53.71 35.67
N ARG A 14 16.05 -52.39 35.62
CA ARG A 14 15.93 -51.58 36.85
C ARG A 14 14.62 -50.81 36.77
N SER A 15 13.69 -51.32 37.58
CA SER A 15 12.47 -50.69 38.03
C SER A 15 12.77 -49.28 38.56
N ALA A 16 12.38 -48.26 37.81
CA ALA A 16 12.25 -46.91 38.32
C ALA A 16 10.78 -46.73 38.71
N GLU A 17 10.54 -46.84 39.99
CA GLU A 17 9.29 -46.53 40.68
C GLU A 17 8.89 -45.07 40.37
N LYS A 18 7.92 -44.89 39.46
CA LYS A 18 7.24 -43.62 39.23
C LYS A 18 6.43 -43.28 40.46
N LYS A 19 6.97 -42.42 41.33
CA LYS A 19 6.18 -41.70 42.33
C LYS A 19 5.24 -40.75 41.56
N GLU A 20 4.04 -41.20 41.29
CA GLU A 20 2.90 -40.34 40.99
C GLU A 20 2.59 -39.50 42.26
N VAL A 21 3.12 -38.28 42.29
CA VAL A 21 2.73 -37.30 43.31
C VAL A 21 1.28 -36.87 42.98
N THR A 22 0.38 -37.51 43.70
CA THR A 22 -1.07 -37.22 43.63
C THR A 22 -1.32 -35.82 44.22
N VAL A 23 -1.37 -34.81 43.38
CA VAL A 23 -1.71 -33.39 43.69
C VAL A 23 -3.15 -33.27 44.26
N THR A 24 -3.95 -34.30 44.17
CA THR A 24 -5.34 -34.35 44.61
C THR A 24 -5.53 -34.40 46.14
N THR A 25 -4.52 -34.77 46.92
CA THR A 25 -4.68 -34.90 48.39
C THR A 25 -4.47 -33.55 49.11
N SER A 26 -3.79 -32.60 48.52
CA SER A 26 -3.52 -31.28 49.12
C SER A 26 -4.73 -30.32 49.10
N ILE A 27 -5.62 -30.45 48.11
CA ILE A 27 -6.77 -29.53 47.97
C ILE A 27 -7.89 -29.86 48.97
N ARG A 28 -8.04 -31.12 49.38
CA ARG A 28 -9.05 -31.53 50.39
C ARG A 28 -8.70 -31.10 51.81
N SER A 29 -7.44 -31.04 52.17
CA SER A 29 -6.96 -30.59 53.50
C SER A 29 -6.97 -29.06 53.66
N LEU A 30 -6.87 -28.30 52.57
CA LEU A 30 -6.93 -26.83 52.58
C LEU A 30 -8.39 -26.28 52.72
N ARG A 31 -9.40 -27.04 52.32
CA ARG A 31 -10.82 -26.61 52.42
C ARG A 31 -11.31 -26.25 53.82
N PRO A 32 -11.01 -27.00 54.90
CA PRO A 32 -11.43 -26.63 56.25
C PRO A 32 -10.66 -25.45 56.83
N ALA A 33 -9.38 -25.28 56.51
CA ALA A 33 -8.57 -24.13 56.94
C ALA A 33 -9.06 -22.84 56.29
N ILE A 34 -9.27 -22.86 54.97
CA ILE A 34 -9.84 -21.72 54.20
C ILE A 34 -11.25 -21.40 54.69
N ARG A 35 -12.10 -22.39 54.98
CA ARG A 35 -13.44 -22.17 55.58
C ARG A 35 -13.38 -21.53 56.97
N ARG A 36 -12.41 -21.89 57.83
CA ARG A 36 -12.21 -21.29 59.18
C ARG A 36 -11.71 -19.84 59.06
N GLU A 37 -10.79 -19.55 58.16
CA GLU A 37 -10.32 -18.18 57.91
C GLU A 37 -11.45 -17.29 57.35
N ILE A 38 -12.21 -17.79 56.38
CA ILE A 38 -13.41 -17.08 55.82
C ILE A 38 -14.51 -16.93 56.90
N ALA A 39 -14.54 -17.76 57.93
CA ALA A 39 -15.50 -17.67 59.02
C ALA A 39 -15.24 -16.51 60.01
N ARG A 40 -14.02 -15.94 60.01
CA ARG A 40 -13.70 -14.79 60.86
C ARG A 40 -14.49 -13.56 60.43
N PRO A 41 -15.19 -12.85 61.34
CA PRO A 41 -16.10 -11.77 61.01
C PRO A 41 -15.42 -10.62 60.23
N ARG A 42 -14.15 -10.34 60.55
CA ARG A 42 -13.34 -9.31 59.82
C ARG A 42 -13.06 -9.74 58.40
N VAL A 43 -12.67 -11.00 58.15
CA VAL A 43 -12.38 -11.52 56.80
C VAL A 43 -13.65 -11.55 55.95
N ARG A 44 -14.80 -11.92 56.51
CA ARG A 44 -16.09 -11.85 55.80
C ARG A 44 -16.47 -10.43 55.42
N ALA A 45 -16.23 -9.48 56.33
CA ALA A 45 -16.53 -8.08 56.04
C ALA A 45 -15.62 -7.54 54.91
N SER A 46 -14.31 -7.86 54.93
CA SER A 46 -13.38 -7.48 53.88
C SER A 46 -13.72 -8.11 52.53
N LEU A 47 -14.08 -9.39 52.49
CA LEU A 47 -14.50 -10.10 51.28
C LEU A 47 -15.79 -9.52 50.69
N ARG A 48 -16.76 -9.17 51.57
CA ARG A 48 -18.00 -8.49 51.15
C ARG A 48 -17.70 -7.11 50.56
N LEU A 49 -16.87 -6.34 51.21
CA LEU A 49 -16.46 -5.02 50.70
C LEU A 49 -15.76 -5.13 49.37
N ALA A 50 -14.81 -6.07 49.22
CA ALA A 50 -14.13 -6.32 47.97
C ALA A 50 -15.10 -6.75 46.85
N ALA A 51 -16.04 -7.63 47.14
CA ALA A 51 -17.07 -8.04 46.17
C ALA A 51 -17.97 -6.86 45.73
N ILE A 52 -18.40 -6.03 46.68
CA ILE A 52 -19.16 -4.81 46.38
C ILE A 52 -18.37 -3.86 45.51
N THR A 53 -17.11 -3.61 45.85
CA THR A 53 -16.22 -2.71 45.07
C THR A 53 -16.00 -3.25 43.67
N LEU A 54 -15.74 -4.55 43.51
CA LEU A 54 -15.57 -5.19 42.20
C LEU A 54 -16.85 -5.10 41.35
N CYS A 55 -18.02 -5.37 41.94
CA CYS A 55 -19.28 -5.20 41.25
C CYS A 55 -19.49 -3.76 40.77
N LEU A 56 -19.30 -2.79 41.65
CA LEU A 56 -19.46 -1.37 41.32
C LEU A 56 -18.49 -0.92 40.24
N ALA A 57 -17.24 -1.37 40.30
CA ALA A 57 -16.23 -1.12 39.26
C ALA A 57 -16.67 -1.74 37.91
N GLY A 58 -17.19 -2.98 37.94
CA GLY A 58 -17.69 -3.64 36.74
C GLY A 58 -18.86 -2.89 36.08
N PHE A 59 -19.84 -2.44 36.87
CA PHE A 59 -20.94 -1.62 36.38
C PHE A 59 -20.44 -0.27 35.83
N SER A 60 -19.47 0.34 36.49
CA SER A 60 -18.91 1.61 36.04
C SER A 60 -18.17 1.46 34.70
N LEU A 61 -17.34 0.42 34.56
CA LEU A 61 -16.64 0.12 33.30
C LEU A 61 -17.62 -0.20 32.17
N ALA A 62 -18.66 -0.98 32.46
CA ALA A 62 -19.71 -1.27 31.48
C ALA A 62 -20.45 0.01 31.04
N GLY A 63 -20.78 0.89 31.98
CA GLY A 63 -21.40 2.18 31.70
C GLY A 63 -20.54 3.07 30.82
N MET A 64 -19.23 3.14 31.09
CA MET A 64 -18.28 3.87 30.23
C MET A 64 -18.22 3.28 28.82
N GLY A 65 -18.14 1.95 28.69
CA GLY A 65 -18.11 1.26 27.39
C GLY A 65 -19.37 1.52 26.58
N ILE A 66 -20.55 1.44 27.21
CA ILE A 66 -21.85 1.74 26.58
C ILE A 66 -21.90 3.20 26.14
N ALA A 67 -21.51 4.14 27.00
CA ALA A 67 -21.52 5.57 26.68
C ALA A 67 -20.60 5.91 25.49
N LEU A 68 -19.40 5.38 25.48
CA LEU A 68 -18.48 5.55 24.34
C LEU A 68 -19.08 4.95 23.06
N ARG A 69 -19.54 3.71 23.11
CA ARG A 69 -20.07 3.02 21.92
C ARG A 69 -21.30 3.72 21.33
N ALA A 70 -22.19 4.23 22.17
CA ALA A 70 -23.46 4.81 21.74
C ALA A 70 -23.34 6.29 21.34
N PHE A 71 -22.44 7.07 21.97
CA PHE A 71 -22.46 8.54 21.87
C PHE A 71 -21.12 9.17 21.49
N SER A 72 -20.03 8.42 21.30
CA SER A 72 -18.72 9.01 20.97
C SER A 72 -18.65 9.55 19.55
N THR A 73 -19.42 8.98 18.63
CA THR A 73 -19.40 9.38 17.21
C THR A 73 -19.85 10.83 17.05
N ALA A 74 -19.00 11.65 16.41
CA ALA A 74 -19.31 13.01 16.04
C ALA A 74 -18.64 13.37 14.71
N THR A 75 -19.24 14.32 14.00
CA THR A 75 -18.75 14.75 12.68
C THR A 75 -17.99 16.04 12.81
N TYR A 76 -16.80 16.10 12.22
CA TYR A 76 -15.89 17.23 12.23
C TYR A 76 -15.56 17.64 10.81
N GLN A 77 -15.35 18.94 10.59
CA GLN A 77 -14.83 19.47 9.33
C GLN A 77 -13.31 19.52 9.42
N VAL A 78 -12.60 18.90 8.46
CA VAL A 78 -11.14 18.91 8.38
C VAL A 78 -10.78 19.25 6.92
N GLY A 79 -10.41 20.49 6.66
CA GLY A 79 -10.22 20.99 5.30
C GLY A 79 -11.49 20.82 4.44
N PRO A 80 -11.38 20.31 3.22
CA PRO A 80 -12.54 20.07 2.34
C PRO A 80 -13.34 18.81 2.74
N ALA A 81 -12.84 17.99 3.68
CA ALA A 81 -13.44 16.74 4.08
C ALA A 81 -14.28 16.88 5.36
N ARG A 82 -15.39 16.15 5.41
CA ARG A 82 -16.18 15.93 6.61
C ARG A 82 -15.89 14.52 7.12
N MET A 83 -15.38 14.42 8.34
CA MET A 83 -14.97 13.18 8.96
C MET A 83 -15.82 12.86 10.18
N SER A 84 -16.24 11.61 10.31
CA SER A 84 -16.89 11.07 11.50
C SER A 84 -15.80 10.46 12.39
N ILE A 85 -15.59 11.04 13.56
CA ILE A 85 -14.62 10.53 14.54
C ILE A 85 -15.36 9.89 15.69
N SER A 86 -14.94 8.68 16.07
CA SER A 86 -15.46 7.94 17.23
C SER A 86 -14.31 7.42 18.09
N ALA A 87 -14.60 7.18 19.37
CA ALA A 87 -13.67 6.60 20.33
C ALA A 87 -14.30 5.40 21.01
N GLY A 88 -13.50 4.35 21.26
CA GLY A 88 -13.95 3.15 21.95
C GLY A 88 -12.82 2.49 22.73
N PHE A 89 -13.17 1.62 23.69
CA PHE A 89 -12.15 0.82 24.37
C PHE A 89 -11.60 -0.27 23.44
N ALA A 90 -10.30 -0.50 23.54
CA ALA A 90 -9.57 -1.53 22.83
C ALA A 90 -8.50 -2.14 23.73
N SER A 91 -8.00 -3.31 23.38
CA SER A 91 -6.87 -3.95 24.11
C SER A 91 -5.56 -3.20 23.90
N HIS A 92 -5.37 -2.61 22.73
CA HIS A 92 -4.22 -1.78 22.35
C HIS A 92 -4.73 -0.48 21.74
N GLY A 93 -3.96 0.58 21.94
CA GLY A 93 -4.30 1.88 21.39
C GLY A 93 -4.09 1.91 19.88
N SER A 94 -5.11 2.31 19.15
CA SER A 94 -5.02 2.40 17.70
C SER A 94 -5.75 3.62 17.14
N VAL A 95 -5.25 4.09 16.01
CA VAL A 95 -5.91 5.09 15.17
C VAL A 95 -6.28 4.39 13.86
N ASP A 96 -7.57 4.40 13.57
CA ASP A 96 -8.13 3.87 12.32
C ASP A 96 -8.61 5.04 11.46
N LEU A 97 -8.14 5.12 10.24
CA LEU A 97 -8.70 6.00 9.21
C LEU A 97 -9.38 5.12 8.16
N TYR A 98 -10.65 5.38 7.87
CA TYR A 98 -11.42 4.60 6.91
C TYR A 98 -12.08 5.49 5.86
N VAL A 99 -11.96 5.10 4.61
CA VAL A 99 -12.54 5.79 3.45
C VAL A 99 -13.54 4.87 2.76
N PRO A 100 -14.84 4.97 3.07
CA PRO A 100 -15.87 4.04 2.57
C PRO A 100 -16.00 4.01 1.05
N ILE A 101 -15.74 5.13 0.38
CA ILE A 101 -15.89 5.26 -1.09
C ILE A 101 -14.97 4.27 -1.83
N VAL A 102 -13.80 3.98 -1.27
CA VAL A 102 -12.81 3.05 -1.82
C VAL A 102 -12.67 1.78 -0.99
N ASP A 103 -13.49 1.60 0.05
CA ASP A 103 -13.41 0.52 1.05
C ASP A 103 -12.00 0.30 1.59
N TRP A 104 -11.33 1.39 1.89
CA TRP A 104 -9.94 1.37 2.31
C TRP A 104 -9.77 1.95 3.70
N GLY A 105 -8.98 1.29 4.51
CA GLY A 105 -8.65 1.75 5.85
C GLY A 105 -7.18 1.59 6.18
N VAL A 106 -6.72 2.49 7.02
CA VAL A 106 -5.35 2.51 7.58
C VAL A 106 -5.46 2.42 9.09
N ARG A 107 -4.71 1.51 9.68
CA ARG A 107 -4.59 1.36 11.12
C ARG A 107 -3.14 1.54 11.54
N ALA A 108 -2.92 2.40 12.53
CA ALA A 108 -1.64 2.54 13.22
C ALA A 108 -1.85 2.40 14.73
N GLU A 109 -0.83 1.94 15.44
CA GLU A 109 -0.86 1.77 16.90
C GLU A 109 0.16 2.70 17.59
N PRO A 110 -0.07 4.05 17.55
CA PRO A 110 0.93 5.02 18.00
C PRO A 110 1.04 5.15 19.52
N TYR A 111 0.18 4.50 20.29
CA TYR A 111 0.15 4.62 21.75
C TYR A 111 -0.36 3.36 22.44
N THR A 112 -0.03 3.20 23.72
CA THR A 112 -0.44 2.05 24.55
C THR A 112 -1.76 2.27 25.31
N ALA A 113 -2.38 3.45 25.18
CA ALA A 113 -3.68 3.73 25.81
C ALA A 113 -4.73 2.72 25.35
N PRO A 114 -5.61 2.21 26.23
CA PRO A 114 -6.64 1.23 25.87
C PRO A 114 -7.83 1.90 25.16
N ILE A 115 -7.54 2.75 24.20
CA ILE A 115 -8.52 3.50 23.40
C ILE A 115 -8.20 3.34 21.92
N ARG A 116 -9.22 2.99 21.13
CA ARG A 116 -9.20 3.10 19.67
C ARG A 116 -9.89 4.39 19.26
N MET A 117 -9.25 5.14 18.38
CA MET A 117 -9.88 6.25 17.68
C MET A 117 -10.12 5.84 16.23
N SER A 118 -11.34 6.01 15.73
CA SER A 118 -11.69 5.70 14.34
C SER A 118 -12.21 6.96 13.67
N ALA A 119 -11.61 7.33 12.56
CA ALA A 119 -12.00 8.44 11.71
C ALA A 119 -12.49 7.89 10.37
N THR A 120 -13.73 8.19 10.00
CA THR A 120 -14.35 7.73 8.75
C THR A 120 -14.67 8.93 7.89
N LEU A 121 -14.27 8.93 6.62
CA LEU A 121 -14.63 9.95 5.66
C LEU A 121 -16.12 9.86 5.35
N VAL A 122 -16.88 10.93 5.61
CA VAL A 122 -18.33 10.99 5.35
C VAL A 122 -18.63 11.64 4.01
N SER A 123 -17.98 12.76 3.72
CA SER A 123 -18.15 13.48 2.46
C SER A 123 -16.96 14.39 2.19
N VAL A 124 -16.73 14.68 0.92
CA VAL A 124 -15.75 15.66 0.47
C VAL A 124 -16.49 16.76 -0.29
N ASN A 125 -16.20 18.01 0.01
CA ASN A 125 -16.70 19.11 -0.78
C ASN A 125 -15.99 19.12 -2.14
N ARG A 126 -16.67 18.61 -3.17
CA ARG A 126 -16.13 18.42 -4.50
C ARG A 126 -15.56 19.72 -5.10
N GLN A 127 -16.25 20.86 -4.92
CA GLN A 127 -15.76 22.14 -5.46
C GLN A 127 -14.50 22.62 -4.74
N ALA A 128 -14.41 22.42 -3.43
CA ALA A 128 -13.22 22.74 -2.67
C ALA A 128 -12.06 21.78 -3.04
N ALA A 129 -12.33 20.50 -3.19
CA ALA A 129 -11.35 19.51 -3.63
C ALA A 129 -10.83 19.79 -5.06
N LEU A 130 -11.70 20.13 -6.00
CA LEU A 130 -11.28 20.48 -7.36
C LEU A 130 -10.43 21.75 -7.40
N ARG A 131 -10.72 22.76 -6.56
CA ARG A 131 -9.87 23.96 -6.46
C ARG A 131 -8.48 23.62 -5.91
N THR A 132 -8.40 22.66 -4.98
CA THR A 132 -7.12 22.16 -4.43
C THR A 132 -6.23 21.56 -5.51
N LEU A 133 -6.83 21.00 -6.56
CA LEU A 133 -6.10 20.34 -7.66
C LEU A 133 -5.72 21.31 -8.81
N GLN A 134 -6.16 22.59 -8.76
CA GLN A 134 -5.94 23.54 -9.86
C GLN A 134 -4.55 24.16 -9.86
N THR A 135 -3.92 24.33 -8.71
CA THR A 135 -2.53 24.80 -8.63
C THR A 135 -1.75 24.12 -7.50
N PRO A 136 -0.42 23.95 -7.63
CA PRO A 136 0.43 23.40 -6.55
C PRO A 136 0.37 24.23 -5.24
N ASP A 137 0.14 25.54 -5.35
CA ASP A 137 0.05 26.44 -4.20
C ASP A 137 -1.29 26.26 -3.46
N ASP A 138 -2.38 26.05 -4.19
CA ASP A 138 -3.67 25.70 -3.58
C ASP A 138 -3.62 24.35 -2.87
N ALA A 139 -2.92 23.36 -3.45
CA ALA A 139 -2.70 22.07 -2.82
C ALA A 139 -1.94 22.20 -1.49
N ARG A 140 -0.85 22.99 -1.46
CA ARG A 140 -0.10 23.30 -0.23
C ARG A 140 -0.94 24.01 0.81
N ALA A 141 -1.70 25.05 0.41
CA ALA A 141 -2.57 25.79 1.29
C ALA A 141 -3.63 24.88 1.95
N HIS A 142 -4.16 23.91 1.21
CA HIS A 142 -5.14 22.95 1.75
C HIS A 142 -4.51 21.90 2.66
N LEU A 143 -3.30 21.43 2.36
CA LEU A 143 -2.55 20.56 3.27
C LEU A 143 -2.28 21.26 4.59
N THR A 144 -1.82 22.50 4.54
CA THR A 144 -1.63 23.33 5.74
C THR A 144 -2.94 23.52 6.51
N ALA A 145 -4.06 23.76 5.83
CA ALA A 145 -5.36 23.87 6.48
C ALA A 145 -5.80 22.54 7.15
N VAL A 146 -5.50 21.39 6.56
CA VAL A 146 -5.74 20.08 7.19
C VAL A 146 -4.82 19.87 8.40
N GLU A 147 -3.54 20.21 8.28
CA GLU A 147 -2.57 20.15 9.38
C GLU A 147 -2.98 21.01 10.58
N ASP A 148 -3.54 22.20 10.32
CA ASP A 148 -4.01 23.11 11.36
C ASP A 148 -5.33 22.65 12.02
N GLN A 149 -6.25 22.08 11.25
CA GLN A 149 -7.60 21.73 11.72
C GLN A 149 -7.68 20.33 12.33
N ALA A 150 -6.92 19.36 11.83
CA ALA A 150 -6.97 17.98 12.32
C ALA A 150 -6.66 17.86 13.83
N PRO A 151 -5.64 18.55 14.40
CA PRO A 151 -5.38 18.50 15.84
C PRO A 151 -6.53 19.07 16.68
N GLY A 152 -7.27 20.05 16.14
CA GLY A 152 -8.46 20.62 16.77
C GLY A 152 -9.60 19.60 16.86
N ALA A 153 -9.90 18.93 15.77
CA ALA A 153 -10.92 17.89 15.69
C ALA A 153 -10.60 16.71 16.62
N VAL A 154 -9.35 16.26 16.63
CA VAL A 154 -8.89 15.18 17.54
C VAL A 154 -9.00 15.58 19.00
N ARG A 155 -8.60 16.81 19.37
CA ARG A 155 -8.73 17.31 20.76
C ARG A 155 -10.19 17.35 21.20
N GLU A 156 -11.09 17.80 20.35
CA GLU A 156 -12.51 17.88 20.67
C GLU A 156 -13.12 16.47 20.79
N ALA A 157 -12.76 15.54 19.91
CA ALA A 157 -13.15 14.13 20.02
C ALA A 157 -12.67 13.49 21.34
N LEU A 158 -11.44 13.78 21.77
CA LEU A 158 -10.88 13.31 23.04
C LEU A 158 -11.60 13.94 24.24
N ARG A 159 -11.92 15.24 24.20
CA ARG A 159 -12.71 15.89 25.25
C ARG A 159 -14.10 15.27 25.40
N ARG A 160 -14.78 15.04 24.26
CA ARG A 160 -16.07 14.36 24.21
C ARG A 160 -15.96 12.94 24.78
N ALA A 161 -14.95 12.18 24.40
CA ALA A 161 -14.72 10.84 24.93
C ALA A 161 -14.49 10.87 26.46
N ALA A 162 -13.69 11.80 26.97
CA ALA A 162 -13.46 11.95 28.41
C ALA A 162 -14.75 12.30 29.17
N LEU A 163 -15.58 13.18 28.62
CA LEU A 163 -16.89 13.51 29.20
C LEU A 163 -17.82 12.27 29.24
N LEU A 164 -17.86 11.51 28.16
CA LEU A 164 -18.66 10.28 28.08
C LEU A 164 -18.15 9.19 29.04
N VAL A 165 -16.85 9.05 29.22
CA VAL A 165 -16.25 8.18 30.24
C VAL A 165 -16.69 8.61 31.64
N LEU A 166 -16.67 9.92 31.94
CA LEU A 166 -17.12 10.44 33.23
C LEU A 166 -18.61 10.17 33.46
N LEU A 167 -19.46 10.56 32.52
CA LEU A 167 -20.92 10.38 32.63
C LEU A 167 -21.31 8.91 32.65
N GLY A 168 -20.72 8.08 31.78
CA GLY A 168 -20.92 6.65 31.71
C GLY A 168 -20.48 5.92 32.99
N GLY A 169 -19.33 6.34 33.56
CA GLY A 169 -18.82 5.83 34.82
C GLY A 169 -19.75 6.15 35.99
N LEU A 170 -20.24 7.39 36.09
CA LEU A 170 -21.22 7.82 37.10
C LEU A 170 -22.56 7.09 36.95
N ALA A 171 -23.09 7.00 35.73
CA ALA A 171 -24.35 6.29 35.46
C ALA A 171 -24.24 4.79 35.77
N GLY A 172 -23.17 4.14 35.34
CA GLY A 172 -22.90 2.74 35.64
C GLY A 172 -22.73 2.49 37.14
N GLY A 173 -21.96 3.37 37.82
CA GLY A 173 -21.81 3.30 39.27
C GLY A 173 -23.14 3.49 40.03
N LEU A 174 -23.98 4.41 39.56
CA LEU A 174 -25.33 4.63 40.13
C LEU A 174 -26.22 3.39 39.93
N VAL A 175 -26.25 2.82 38.72
CA VAL A 175 -27.02 1.60 38.42
C VAL A 175 -26.53 0.43 39.28
N GLY A 176 -25.22 0.24 39.37
CA GLY A 176 -24.62 -0.77 40.25
C GLY A 176 -24.98 -0.55 41.71
N GLY A 177 -24.95 0.72 42.17
CA GLY A 177 -25.38 1.11 43.50
C GLY A 177 -26.87 0.80 43.76
N LEU A 178 -27.76 1.07 42.80
CA LEU A 178 -29.19 0.72 42.89
C LEU A 178 -29.43 -0.79 42.97
N VAL A 179 -28.76 -1.55 42.09
CA VAL A 179 -28.85 -3.02 42.09
C VAL A 179 -28.39 -3.61 43.43
N LEU A 180 -27.24 -3.16 43.92
CA LEU A 180 -26.72 -3.63 45.21
C LEU A 180 -27.53 -3.14 46.39
N ASN A 181 -28.11 -1.94 46.35
CA ASN A 181 -29.00 -1.44 47.39
C ASN A 181 -30.27 -2.28 47.52
N ALA A 182 -30.81 -2.84 46.43
CA ALA A 182 -31.93 -3.78 46.45
C ALA A 182 -31.58 -5.09 47.18
N ILE A 183 -30.29 -5.46 47.21
CA ILE A 183 -29.79 -6.69 47.84
C ILE A 183 -29.35 -6.45 49.29
N VAL A 184 -28.63 -5.33 49.53
CA VAL A 184 -27.95 -5.08 50.83
C VAL A 184 -28.68 -4.07 51.72
N HIS A 185 -29.71 -3.39 51.21
CA HIS A 185 -30.59 -2.43 51.94
C HIS A 185 -29.81 -1.34 52.73
N GLY A 186 -29.10 -0.47 52.02
CA GLY A 186 -28.36 0.60 52.70
C GLY A 186 -28.10 1.84 51.82
N ARG A 187 -28.63 3.01 52.15
CA ARG A 187 -28.44 4.28 51.44
C ARG A 187 -26.95 4.63 51.14
N ARG A 188 -26.01 4.11 51.94
CA ARG A 188 -24.57 4.28 51.73
C ARG A 188 -24.07 3.59 50.45
N VAL A 189 -24.76 2.57 49.98
CA VAL A 189 -24.37 1.82 48.75
C VAL A 189 -24.50 2.68 47.51
N LEU A 190 -25.47 3.59 47.44
CA LEU A 190 -25.62 4.54 46.34
C LEU A 190 -24.47 5.53 46.28
N LEU A 191 -24.07 6.07 47.44
CA LEU A 191 -22.92 6.97 47.51
C LEU A 191 -21.61 6.26 47.13
N LEU A 192 -21.46 5.02 47.57
CA LEU A 192 -20.33 4.18 47.17
C LEU A 192 -20.33 3.89 45.68
N GLY A 193 -21.49 3.69 45.06
CA GLY A 193 -21.65 3.53 43.60
C GLY A 193 -21.19 4.75 42.83
N LEU A 194 -21.64 5.93 43.21
CA LEU A 194 -21.23 7.19 42.61
C LEU A 194 -19.72 7.45 42.81
N ALA A 195 -19.21 7.21 44.02
CA ALA A 195 -17.76 7.36 44.28
C ALA A 195 -16.93 6.37 43.47
N ALA A 196 -17.35 5.11 43.36
CA ALA A 196 -16.70 4.10 42.51
C ALA A 196 -16.73 4.50 41.03
N GLY A 197 -17.86 5.01 40.53
CA GLY A 197 -18.00 5.51 39.17
C GLY A 197 -17.06 6.67 38.85
N LEU A 198 -17.00 7.65 39.76
CA LEU A 198 -16.10 8.79 39.65
C LEU A 198 -14.63 8.35 39.68
N THR A 199 -14.27 7.48 40.62
CA THR A 199 -12.89 6.97 40.75
C THR A 199 -12.49 6.18 39.52
N ALA A 200 -13.34 5.27 39.05
CA ALA A 200 -13.07 4.47 37.85
C ALA A 200 -12.90 5.37 36.61
N ALA A 201 -13.76 6.38 36.44
CA ALA A 201 -13.66 7.33 35.34
C ALA A 201 -12.36 8.16 35.42
N ALA A 202 -12.04 8.69 36.61
CA ALA A 202 -10.82 9.45 36.83
C ALA A 202 -9.55 8.61 36.58
N CYS A 203 -9.51 7.36 37.04
CA CYS A 203 -8.41 6.43 36.76
C CYS A 203 -8.29 6.14 35.25
N THR A 204 -9.41 5.87 34.57
CA THR A 204 -9.41 5.62 33.13
C THR A 204 -8.89 6.81 32.36
N ILE A 205 -9.38 8.03 32.66
CA ILE A 205 -8.92 9.27 32.02
C ILE A 205 -7.43 9.50 32.30
N ALA A 206 -6.97 9.30 33.54
CA ALA A 206 -5.58 9.47 33.92
C ALA A 206 -4.66 8.49 33.20
N VAL A 207 -5.02 7.19 33.12
CA VAL A 207 -4.26 6.19 32.36
C VAL A 207 -4.18 6.57 30.88
N CYS A 208 -5.32 6.94 30.27
CA CYS A 208 -5.32 7.38 28.88
C CYS A 208 -4.47 8.63 28.67
N ALA A 209 -4.57 9.64 29.52
CA ALA A 209 -3.79 10.88 29.43
C ALA A 209 -2.28 10.63 29.60
N LEU A 210 -1.88 9.73 30.46
CA LEU A 210 -0.47 9.37 30.67
C LEU A 210 0.11 8.61 29.48
N THR A 211 -0.64 7.68 28.92
CA THR A 211 -0.19 6.82 27.81
C THR A 211 -0.30 7.50 26.44
N LEU A 212 -1.16 8.54 26.30
CA LEU A 212 -1.22 9.39 25.10
C LEU A 212 -0.10 10.44 25.03
N ARG A 213 0.65 10.67 26.12
CA ARG A 213 1.69 11.73 26.17
C ARG A 213 2.93 11.48 25.33
N SER A 214 3.17 10.25 24.94
CA SER A 214 4.35 9.84 24.18
C SER A 214 3.95 8.93 23.01
N PRO A 215 3.27 9.46 21.98
CA PRO A 215 2.93 8.67 20.81
C PRO A 215 4.20 8.34 20.02
N ASP A 216 4.30 7.11 19.57
CA ASP A 216 5.33 6.71 18.62
C ASP A 216 4.87 7.05 17.20
N TYR A 217 5.34 8.17 16.67
CA TYR A 217 5.03 8.60 15.31
C TYR A 217 5.73 7.75 14.25
N GLY A 218 6.74 6.95 14.62
CA GLY A 218 7.41 6.02 13.70
C GLY A 218 6.47 4.94 13.16
N VAL A 219 5.43 4.59 13.92
CA VAL A 219 4.45 3.57 13.54
C VAL A 219 3.59 4.01 12.34
N PHE A 220 3.46 5.32 12.09
CA PHE A 220 2.77 5.83 10.90
C PHE A 220 3.57 5.60 9.60
N ARG A 221 4.84 5.23 9.69
CA ARG A 221 5.65 4.87 8.52
C ARG A 221 5.37 3.44 8.03
N GLN A 222 4.76 2.59 8.88
CA GLN A 222 4.40 1.22 8.54
C GLN A 222 3.00 0.89 9.08
N PRO A 223 1.95 1.58 8.64
CA PRO A 223 0.60 1.32 9.09
C PRO A 223 0.09 0.01 8.50
N THR A 224 -0.88 -0.60 9.15
CA THR A 224 -1.61 -1.74 8.60
C THR A 224 -2.73 -1.24 7.69
N PHE A 225 -2.68 -1.60 6.43
CA PHE A 225 -3.77 -1.34 5.49
C PHE A 225 -4.79 -2.47 5.56
N TYR A 226 -6.08 -2.13 5.45
CA TYR A 226 -7.15 -3.10 5.44
C TYR A 226 -8.31 -2.64 4.55
N ALA A 227 -9.05 -3.61 4.01
CA ALA A 227 -10.30 -3.41 3.30
C ALA A 227 -11.32 -4.43 3.80
N HIS A 228 -12.59 -4.08 3.81
CA HIS A 228 -13.63 -5.02 4.26
C HIS A 228 -14.05 -6.02 3.17
N GLY A 229 -13.60 -5.81 1.93
CA GLY A 229 -13.57 -6.82 0.86
C GLY A 229 -14.89 -7.17 0.18
N GLY A 230 -15.99 -6.56 0.57
CA GLY A 230 -17.30 -6.85 -0.01
C GLY A 230 -17.70 -5.94 -1.17
N ASP A 231 -17.27 -4.70 -1.15
CA ASP A 231 -17.78 -3.65 -2.04
C ASP A 231 -16.76 -3.19 -3.10
N LEU A 232 -15.49 -3.60 -2.98
CA LEU A 232 -14.47 -3.23 -3.96
C LEU A 232 -14.83 -3.66 -5.40
N PRO A 233 -15.32 -4.89 -5.66
CA PRO A 233 -15.81 -5.26 -6.99
C PRO A 233 -16.99 -4.41 -7.46
N ARG A 234 -17.92 -4.04 -6.55
CA ARG A 234 -19.07 -3.18 -6.87
C ARG A 234 -18.66 -1.74 -7.14
N LEU A 235 -17.66 -1.23 -6.41
CA LEU A 235 -17.12 0.12 -6.65
C LEU A 235 -16.34 0.19 -7.96
N LEU A 236 -15.61 -0.87 -8.31
CA LEU A 236 -14.99 -1.00 -9.63
C LEU A 236 -16.05 -1.08 -10.72
N GLU A 237 -17.12 -1.86 -10.54
CA GLU A 237 -18.26 -1.93 -11.44
C GLU A 237 -19.03 -0.60 -11.53
N LEU A 238 -19.18 0.12 -10.40
CA LEU A 238 -19.78 1.46 -10.38
C LEU A 238 -18.83 2.48 -11.04
N SER A 239 -17.52 2.37 -10.85
CA SER A 239 -16.54 3.19 -11.57
C SER A 239 -16.57 2.88 -13.07
N GLU A 240 -16.78 1.63 -13.47
CA GLU A 240 -16.98 1.24 -14.86
C GLU A 240 -18.29 1.81 -15.43
N ARG A 241 -19.35 1.90 -14.64
CA ARG A 241 -20.62 2.55 -15.03
C ARG A 241 -20.53 4.07 -15.03
N LEU A 242 -19.77 4.67 -14.14
CA LEU A 242 -19.46 6.11 -14.18
C LEU A 242 -18.49 6.45 -15.33
N THR A 243 -17.72 5.47 -15.81
CA THR A 243 -16.92 5.58 -17.04
C THR A 243 -17.75 5.42 -18.32
N SER A 244 -19.02 5.02 -18.25
CA SER A 244 -19.89 5.11 -19.44
C SER A 244 -20.17 6.57 -19.85
N ALA A 245 -20.07 7.55 -18.93
CA ALA A 245 -19.90 8.96 -19.27
C ALA A 245 -18.50 9.26 -19.85
N GLY A 246 -17.52 8.40 -19.61
CA GLY A 246 -16.18 8.40 -20.20
C GLY A 246 -16.09 7.70 -21.56
N ASP A 247 -17.15 7.05 -22.06
CA ASP A 247 -17.12 6.41 -23.38
C ASP A 247 -16.94 7.44 -24.51
N SER A 248 -17.52 8.64 -24.36
CA SER A 248 -17.23 9.76 -25.24
C SER A 248 -15.80 10.26 -25.15
N TYR A 249 -15.21 10.18 -23.98
CA TYR A 249 -13.86 10.53 -23.64
C TYR A 249 -12.84 9.51 -24.20
N GLN A 250 -13.08 8.21 -24.00
CA GLN A 250 -12.26 7.16 -24.58
C GLN A 250 -12.34 7.12 -26.10
N SER A 251 -13.53 7.40 -26.68
CA SER A 251 -13.69 7.44 -28.13
C SER A 251 -12.92 8.60 -28.76
N SER A 252 -12.92 9.78 -28.15
CA SER A 252 -12.16 10.94 -28.63
C SER A 252 -10.65 10.70 -28.53
N TYR A 253 -10.18 10.16 -27.39
CA TYR A 253 -8.79 9.79 -27.20
C TYR A 253 -8.33 8.73 -28.20
N GLN A 254 -9.15 7.72 -28.45
CA GLN A 254 -8.84 6.67 -29.40
C GLN A 254 -8.86 7.16 -30.87
N GLN A 255 -9.80 8.03 -31.23
CA GLN A 255 -9.83 8.64 -32.56
C GLN A 255 -8.58 9.49 -32.81
N ALA A 256 -8.14 10.24 -31.80
CA ALA A 256 -6.91 11.00 -31.86
C ALA A 256 -5.69 10.09 -32.08
N LEU A 257 -5.56 9.00 -31.33
CA LEU A 257 -4.47 8.03 -31.49
C LEU A 257 -4.49 7.34 -32.86
N THR A 258 -5.65 6.92 -33.34
CA THR A 258 -5.80 6.28 -34.67
C THR A 258 -5.48 7.24 -35.80
N GLY A 259 -5.88 8.51 -35.66
CA GLY A 259 -5.53 9.56 -36.62
C GLY A 259 -4.04 9.84 -36.66
N LEU A 260 -3.35 9.80 -35.53
CA LEU A 260 -1.91 9.99 -35.44
C LEU A 260 -1.11 8.88 -36.10
N ASP A 261 -1.50 7.63 -35.91
CA ASP A 261 -0.82 6.49 -36.56
C ASP A 261 -0.80 6.65 -38.08
N THR A 262 -1.94 7.07 -38.65
CA THR A 262 -2.05 7.37 -40.09
C THR A 262 -1.18 8.55 -40.50
N LEU A 263 -1.14 9.62 -39.69
CA LEU A 263 -0.33 10.81 -39.98
C LEU A 263 1.17 10.55 -39.83
N VAL A 264 1.60 9.79 -38.83
CA VAL A 264 2.99 9.39 -38.62
C VAL A 264 3.46 8.48 -39.75
N ALA A 265 2.65 7.50 -40.14
CA ALA A 265 2.92 6.64 -41.28
C ALA A 265 3.02 7.43 -42.59
N ALA A 266 2.12 8.40 -42.81
CA ALA A 266 2.15 9.27 -43.99
C ALA A 266 3.33 10.27 -43.98
N ALA A 267 3.66 10.83 -42.81
CA ALA A 267 4.77 11.78 -42.67
C ALA A 267 6.15 11.11 -42.77
N ALA A 268 6.26 9.82 -42.44
CA ALA A 268 7.48 9.04 -42.55
C ALA A 268 7.94 8.87 -44.01
N GLY A 269 7.05 9.02 -44.98
CA GLY A 269 7.35 8.90 -46.42
C GLY A 269 8.00 7.58 -46.80
N ASP A 270 8.34 7.43 -48.09
CA ASP A 270 8.98 6.22 -48.67
C ASP A 270 10.43 5.94 -48.16
N GLN A 271 10.91 6.69 -47.17
CA GLN A 271 12.34 6.66 -46.81
C GLN A 271 12.70 5.70 -45.68
N THR A 272 11.74 5.15 -44.96
CA THR A 272 12.04 4.15 -43.94
C THR A 272 11.28 2.87 -44.26
N PRO A 273 11.97 1.72 -44.46
CA PRO A 273 11.24 0.43 -44.57
C PRO A 273 10.44 0.27 -43.27
N VAL A 274 9.15 0.29 -43.37
CA VAL A 274 8.27 -0.02 -42.23
C VAL A 274 8.56 -1.47 -41.85
N SER A 275 9.33 -1.66 -40.81
CA SER A 275 9.56 -2.98 -40.26
C SER A 275 8.23 -3.48 -39.71
N GLU A 276 7.86 -4.72 -40.06
CA GLU A 276 6.67 -5.38 -39.53
C GLU A 276 6.77 -5.63 -38.02
N ARG A 277 7.99 -5.51 -37.45
CA ARG A 277 8.26 -5.76 -36.02
C ARG A 277 8.37 -4.44 -35.25
N SER A 278 7.57 -4.31 -34.24
CA SER A 278 7.65 -3.19 -33.29
C SER A 278 7.16 -3.61 -31.92
N PHE A 279 7.55 -2.90 -30.90
CA PHE A 279 7.06 -3.05 -29.53
C PHE A 279 6.74 -1.68 -28.91
N MET A 280 5.97 -1.70 -27.84
CA MET A 280 5.58 -0.51 -27.11
C MET A 280 6.39 -0.34 -25.83
N VAL A 281 6.69 0.91 -25.47
CA VAL A 281 7.38 1.29 -24.23
C VAL A 281 6.53 2.32 -23.50
N ALA A 282 6.25 2.08 -22.24
CA ALA A 282 5.55 3.02 -21.39
C ALA A 282 6.00 2.84 -19.92
N SER A 283 5.74 3.84 -19.08
CA SER A 283 6.04 3.83 -17.65
C SER A 283 5.04 4.70 -16.89
N ASP A 284 5.18 4.80 -15.58
CA ASP A 284 4.57 5.84 -14.75
C ASP A 284 3.03 5.90 -14.91
N ILE A 285 2.37 4.77 -14.66
CA ILE A 285 0.90 4.65 -14.72
C ILE A 285 0.26 5.32 -13.50
N HIS A 286 0.90 5.24 -12.32
CA HIS A 286 0.48 5.88 -11.07
C HIS A 286 -1.00 5.70 -10.77
N ALA A 287 -1.46 4.45 -10.83
CA ALA A 287 -2.87 4.06 -10.59
C ALA A 287 -3.90 4.75 -11.53
N ASN A 288 -3.49 5.43 -12.58
CA ASN A 288 -4.39 6.01 -13.57
C ASN A 288 -4.77 5.00 -14.65
N TRP A 289 -5.85 4.27 -14.41
CA TRP A 289 -6.37 3.23 -15.31
C TRP A 289 -7.19 3.79 -16.49
N LEU A 290 -7.50 5.10 -16.51
CA LEU A 290 -8.37 5.71 -17.54
C LEU A 290 -7.72 5.68 -18.93
N THR A 291 -6.41 5.73 -19.02
CA THR A 291 -5.64 5.70 -20.28
C THR A 291 -5.41 4.29 -20.82
N LEU A 292 -5.44 3.26 -19.94
CA LEU A 292 -5.06 1.90 -20.28
C LEU A 292 -5.91 1.27 -21.41
N PRO A 293 -7.26 1.43 -21.46
CA PRO A 293 -8.06 0.82 -22.53
C PRO A 293 -7.75 1.35 -23.92
N ALA A 294 -7.42 2.64 -24.04
CA ALA A 294 -7.04 3.24 -25.31
C ALA A 294 -5.63 2.79 -25.73
N PHE A 295 -4.70 2.76 -24.79
CA PHE A 295 -3.37 2.23 -25.03
C PHE A 295 -3.39 0.74 -25.42
N ALA A 296 -4.18 -0.10 -24.74
CA ALA A 296 -4.34 -1.51 -25.07
C ALA A 296 -4.84 -1.75 -26.50
N ARG A 297 -5.74 -0.91 -27.00
CA ARG A 297 -6.19 -0.97 -28.39
C ARG A 297 -5.12 -0.49 -29.38
N TYR A 298 -4.37 0.55 -29.01
CA TYR A 298 -3.27 1.07 -29.82
C TYR A 298 -2.10 0.08 -29.90
N SER A 299 -1.79 -0.62 -28.80
CA SER A 299 -0.72 -1.63 -28.79
C SER A 299 -1.00 -2.82 -29.71
N ASP A 300 -2.27 -3.08 -30.05
CA ASP A 300 -2.72 -4.04 -31.06
C ASP A 300 -1.98 -5.40 -30.93
N HIS A 301 -1.97 -5.95 -29.71
CA HIS A 301 -1.32 -7.21 -29.39
C HIS A 301 0.22 -7.25 -29.54
N ARG A 302 0.88 -6.12 -29.77
CA ARG A 302 2.34 -6.06 -29.79
C ARG A 302 2.93 -6.34 -28.40
N PRO A 303 4.19 -6.75 -28.31
CA PRO A 303 4.89 -6.76 -27.03
C PRO A 303 4.89 -5.37 -26.39
N VAL A 304 4.62 -5.32 -25.07
CA VAL A 304 4.63 -4.08 -24.29
C VAL A 304 5.63 -4.21 -23.16
N PHE A 305 6.55 -3.26 -23.09
CA PHE A 305 7.50 -3.12 -21.99
C PHE A 305 7.06 -1.96 -21.08
N LEU A 306 6.77 -2.28 -19.84
CA LEU A 306 6.34 -1.30 -18.83
C LEU A 306 7.45 -1.11 -17.79
N VAL A 307 7.96 0.09 -17.72
CA VAL A 307 9.18 0.38 -16.97
C VAL A 307 8.84 1.07 -15.64
N GLY A 308 8.08 0.36 -14.79
CA GLY A 308 7.84 0.77 -13.41
C GLY A 308 6.70 1.76 -13.18
N ASP A 309 6.46 2.03 -11.90
CA ASP A 309 5.50 2.98 -11.35
C ASP A 309 4.04 2.72 -11.75
N PHE A 310 3.58 1.49 -11.45
CA PHE A 310 2.19 1.09 -11.64
C PHE A 310 1.26 1.69 -10.59
N SER A 311 1.77 1.96 -9.41
CA SER A 311 1.05 2.46 -8.22
C SER A 311 1.58 3.83 -7.77
N LEU A 312 0.88 4.47 -6.83
CA LEU A 312 1.35 5.69 -6.16
C LEU A 312 2.10 5.40 -4.87
N GLU A 313 1.59 4.44 -4.09
CA GLU A 313 2.09 4.11 -2.75
C GLU A 313 2.39 2.61 -2.60
N GLY A 314 2.16 1.80 -3.64
CA GLY A 314 2.39 0.36 -3.60
C GLY A 314 1.41 -0.41 -2.72
N THR A 315 0.20 0.11 -2.49
CA THR A 315 -0.77 -0.50 -1.59
C THR A 315 -1.46 -1.74 -2.20
N PRO A 316 -2.03 -2.65 -1.38
CA PRO A 316 -2.79 -3.80 -1.89
C PRO A 316 -4.00 -3.44 -2.75
N ILE A 317 -4.60 -2.27 -2.54
CA ILE A 317 -5.72 -1.77 -3.35
C ILE A 317 -5.21 -1.35 -4.73
N GLU A 318 -4.14 -0.58 -4.77
CA GLU A 318 -3.52 -0.19 -6.03
C GLU A 318 -3.03 -1.41 -6.82
N ALA A 319 -2.55 -2.44 -6.14
CA ALA A 319 -2.17 -3.70 -6.76
C ALA A 319 -3.34 -4.35 -7.53
N SER A 320 -4.59 -4.24 -7.05
CA SER A 320 -5.77 -4.75 -7.75
C SER A 320 -6.14 -3.95 -9.00
N ILE A 321 -5.75 -2.67 -9.04
CA ILE A 321 -5.89 -1.81 -10.22
C ILE A 321 -4.72 -2.07 -11.18
N ALA A 322 -3.50 -2.08 -10.66
CA ALA A 322 -2.27 -2.29 -11.41
C ALA A 322 -2.27 -3.61 -12.21
N GLN A 323 -2.94 -4.66 -11.72
CA GLN A 323 -3.03 -5.93 -12.44
C GLN A 323 -3.61 -5.80 -13.86
N ARG A 324 -4.38 -4.72 -14.16
CA ARG A 324 -4.90 -4.45 -15.51
C ARG A 324 -3.77 -4.17 -16.51
N ALA A 325 -2.65 -3.64 -16.05
CA ALA A 325 -1.49 -3.38 -16.89
C ALA A 325 -0.88 -4.68 -17.47
N ALA A 326 -1.10 -5.83 -16.83
CA ALA A 326 -0.60 -7.12 -17.31
C ALA A 326 -1.17 -7.55 -18.67
N GLN A 327 -2.24 -6.92 -19.13
CA GLN A 327 -2.95 -7.28 -20.38
C GLN A 327 -2.80 -6.22 -21.47
N LEU A 328 -1.89 -5.27 -21.32
CA LEU A 328 -1.70 -4.19 -22.29
C LEU A 328 -0.96 -4.62 -23.57
N GLY A 329 -0.28 -5.75 -23.53
CA GLY A 329 0.45 -6.32 -24.67
C GLY A 329 0.52 -7.85 -24.67
N HIS A 330 1.10 -8.42 -25.74
CA HIS A 330 1.32 -9.85 -25.86
C HIS A 330 2.76 -10.14 -26.32
N PRO A 331 3.66 -10.41 -25.38
CA PRO A 331 3.50 -10.36 -23.93
C PRO A 331 3.60 -8.94 -23.35
N THR A 332 3.19 -8.77 -22.09
CA THR A 332 3.53 -7.61 -21.26
C THR A 332 4.71 -7.98 -20.36
N VAL A 333 5.81 -7.24 -20.48
CA VAL A 333 7.02 -7.40 -19.67
C VAL A 333 7.15 -6.19 -18.77
N VAL A 334 7.45 -6.40 -17.50
CA VAL A 334 7.45 -5.33 -16.51
C VAL A 334 8.67 -5.40 -15.58
N VAL A 335 9.11 -4.25 -15.11
CA VAL A 335 10.04 -4.07 -14.00
C VAL A 335 9.41 -3.13 -12.98
N SER A 336 9.80 -3.19 -11.70
CA SER A 336 9.26 -2.26 -10.70
C SER A 336 9.95 -0.90 -10.75
N GLY A 337 9.18 0.15 -10.46
CA GLY A 337 9.67 1.48 -10.14
C GLY A 337 9.68 1.76 -8.64
N ASN A 338 10.07 2.97 -8.24
CA ASN A 338 10.21 3.38 -6.85
C ASN A 338 8.87 3.49 -6.09
N HIS A 339 7.75 3.65 -6.80
CA HIS A 339 6.39 3.65 -6.24
C HIS A 339 5.79 2.25 -6.07
N ASP A 340 6.43 1.23 -6.60
CA ASP A 340 5.88 -0.12 -6.60
C ASP A 340 6.30 -0.94 -5.37
N SER A 341 5.46 -1.86 -4.98
CA SER A 341 5.73 -2.78 -3.88
C SER A 341 5.78 -4.24 -4.35
N PRO A 342 6.37 -5.14 -3.58
CA PRO A 342 6.32 -6.57 -3.87
C PRO A 342 4.89 -7.11 -4.01
N VAL A 343 3.88 -6.45 -3.41
CA VAL A 343 2.47 -6.83 -3.56
C VAL A 343 1.96 -6.48 -4.94
N VAL A 344 2.30 -5.30 -5.46
CA VAL A 344 1.96 -4.86 -6.82
C VAL A 344 2.58 -5.79 -7.84
N MET A 345 3.88 -6.07 -7.72
CA MET A 345 4.61 -6.92 -8.67
C MET A 345 4.08 -8.37 -8.68
N ARG A 346 3.77 -8.94 -7.51
CA ARG A 346 3.10 -10.25 -7.45
C ARG A 346 1.73 -10.27 -8.14
N ARG A 347 0.95 -9.20 -7.99
CA ARG A 347 -0.35 -9.08 -8.65
C ARG A 347 -0.23 -9.02 -10.17
N LEU A 348 0.76 -8.28 -10.69
CA LEU A 348 1.08 -8.25 -12.11
C LEU A 348 1.48 -9.65 -12.62
N ALA A 349 2.35 -10.36 -11.89
CA ALA A 349 2.74 -11.72 -12.23
C ALA A 349 1.54 -12.71 -12.20
N GLN A 350 0.66 -12.60 -11.20
CA GLN A 350 -0.58 -13.38 -11.11
C GLN A 350 -1.53 -13.12 -12.28
N ALA A 351 -1.55 -11.89 -12.79
CA ALA A 351 -2.38 -11.50 -13.93
C ALA A 351 -1.76 -11.85 -15.29
N GLY A 352 -0.55 -12.42 -15.32
CA GLY A 352 0.10 -12.95 -16.53
C GLY A 352 1.24 -12.08 -17.09
N ALA A 353 1.59 -10.96 -16.46
CA ALA A 353 2.77 -10.21 -16.85
C ALA A 353 4.07 -10.99 -16.57
N ILE A 354 5.06 -10.79 -17.42
CA ILE A 354 6.44 -11.26 -17.20
C ILE A 354 7.14 -10.21 -16.33
N VAL A 355 7.24 -10.49 -15.03
CA VAL A 355 7.88 -9.59 -14.07
C VAL A 355 9.37 -9.93 -13.98
N LEU A 356 10.23 -8.99 -14.37
CA LEU A 356 11.68 -9.14 -14.32
C LEU A 356 12.27 -8.54 -13.05
N THR A 357 13.32 -9.18 -12.57
CA THR A 357 14.21 -8.71 -11.52
C THR A 357 15.66 -8.89 -11.96
N HIS A 358 16.59 -8.27 -11.27
CA HIS A 358 18.03 -8.40 -11.58
C HIS A 358 18.55 -9.86 -11.46
N THR A 359 17.81 -10.74 -10.77
CA THR A 359 18.20 -12.14 -10.54
C THR A 359 17.41 -13.15 -11.34
N GLY A 360 16.27 -12.76 -11.96
CA GLY A 360 15.42 -13.68 -12.72
C GLY A 360 14.00 -13.17 -12.89
N ARG A 361 13.05 -14.10 -13.08
CA ARG A 361 11.64 -13.79 -13.25
C ARG A 361 10.86 -14.05 -11.97
N MET A 362 10.04 -13.09 -11.52
CA MET A 362 9.14 -13.25 -10.38
C MET A 362 7.88 -14.03 -10.80
N ALA A 363 7.53 -15.05 -10.03
CA ALA A 363 6.28 -15.80 -10.16
C ALA A 363 5.15 -15.13 -9.33
N GLY A 364 3.91 -15.57 -9.55
CA GLY A 364 2.74 -15.04 -8.85
C GLY A 364 2.69 -15.28 -7.34
N ASP A 365 3.51 -16.18 -6.80
CA ASP A 365 3.72 -16.41 -5.37
C ASP A 365 4.82 -15.50 -4.78
N GLY A 366 5.54 -14.77 -5.64
CA GLY A 366 6.65 -13.89 -5.28
C GLY A 366 8.02 -14.55 -5.30
N THR A 367 8.10 -15.84 -5.65
CA THR A 367 9.40 -16.51 -5.85
C THR A 367 10.06 -16.01 -7.13
N VAL A 368 11.39 -15.81 -7.10
CA VAL A 368 12.18 -15.43 -8.27
C VAL A 368 12.94 -16.66 -8.77
N THR A 369 12.78 -16.97 -10.04
CA THR A 369 13.39 -18.16 -10.65
C THR A 369 13.84 -17.90 -12.08
N GLY A 370 14.68 -18.79 -12.60
CA GLY A 370 15.19 -18.74 -13.98
C GLY A 370 16.35 -17.76 -14.17
N PRO A 371 16.81 -17.60 -15.40
CA PRO A 371 17.92 -16.70 -15.70
C PRO A 371 17.44 -15.23 -15.68
N PRO A 372 18.36 -14.26 -15.39
CA PRO A 372 18.05 -12.82 -15.43
C PRO A 372 17.78 -12.29 -16.84
N VAL A 373 18.22 -13.01 -17.88
CA VAL A 373 17.98 -12.67 -19.29
C VAL A 373 17.05 -13.71 -19.90
N ILE A 374 15.95 -13.24 -20.47
CA ILE A 374 14.92 -14.10 -21.10
C ILE A 374 14.71 -13.71 -22.57
N SER A 375 14.18 -14.63 -23.38
CA SER A 375 13.79 -14.31 -24.75
C SER A 375 12.33 -13.85 -24.80
N VAL A 376 12.08 -12.68 -25.41
CA VAL A 376 10.76 -12.10 -25.64
C VAL A 376 10.68 -11.68 -27.10
N ASP A 377 9.82 -12.31 -27.87
CA ASP A 377 9.64 -12.06 -29.31
C ASP A 377 10.99 -12.02 -30.10
N GLY A 378 11.92 -12.89 -29.72
CA GLY A 378 13.23 -13.00 -30.35
C GLY A 378 14.26 -11.96 -29.90
N LEU A 379 13.93 -11.10 -28.94
CA LEU A 379 14.87 -10.19 -28.26
C LEU A 379 15.30 -10.82 -26.92
N MET A 380 16.56 -10.66 -26.56
CA MET A 380 17.07 -11.00 -25.23
C MET A 380 16.83 -9.84 -24.29
N VAL A 381 16.03 -10.04 -23.25
CA VAL A 381 15.52 -8.98 -22.37
C VAL A 381 15.95 -9.24 -20.93
N ALA A 382 16.47 -8.21 -20.27
CA ALA A 382 16.77 -8.19 -18.85
C ALA A 382 16.04 -7.04 -18.15
N GLY A 383 15.81 -7.16 -16.84
CA GLY A 383 15.21 -6.10 -16.04
C GLY A 383 15.98 -5.93 -14.74
N TYR A 384 16.11 -4.68 -14.33
CA TYR A 384 16.70 -4.30 -13.04
C TYR A 384 15.67 -3.53 -12.25
N GLU A 385 15.19 -4.10 -11.16
CA GLU A 385 14.16 -3.50 -10.31
C GLU A 385 14.70 -2.28 -9.53
N ASP A 386 13.84 -1.29 -9.31
CA ASP A 386 14.20 -0.12 -8.52
C ASP A 386 14.45 -0.49 -7.05
N PRO A 387 15.55 -0.05 -6.41
CA PRO A 387 15.88 -0.41 -5.03
C PRO A 387 14.90 0.15 -4.01
N LEU A 388 14.14 1.21 -4.33
CA LEU A 388 13.11 1.78 -3.48
C LEU A 388 11.79 1.00 -3.53
N ALA A 389 11.58 0.15 -4.54
CA ALA A 389 10.40 -0.69 -4.68
C ALA A 389 10.12 -1.56 -3.45
N SER A 390 11.16 -2.01 -2.75
CA SER A 390 11.03 -2.79 -1.52
C SER A 390 10.52 -1.99 -0.32
N GLN A 391 10.58 -0.66 -0.38
CA GLN A 391 10.14 0.28 0.66
C GLN A 391 8.73 0.80 0.41
N ALA A 392 8.21 0.67 -0.80
CA ALA A 392 6.86 1.08 -1.16
C ALA A 392 5.79 0.30 -0.37
N GLY A 393 4.59 0.86 -0.23
CA GLY A 393 3.53 0.31 0.60
C GLY A 393 3.61 0.71 2.07
N SER A 394 4.62 1.50 2.45
CA SER A 394 4.77 2.13 3.75
C SER A 394 4.46 3.61 3.65
N PHE A 395 3.61 4.13 4.51
CA PHE A 395 3.25 5.55 4.48
C PHE A 395 4.48 6.44 4.67
N GLY A 396 4.71 7.37 3.71
CA GLY A 396 5.86 8.28 3.73
C GLY A 396 7.19 7.59 3.42
N HIS A 397 7.20 6.52 2.64
CA HIS A 397 8.43 5.95 2.08
C HIS A 397 9.12 6.98 1.18
N ARG A 398 10.42 6.84 1.03
CA ARG A 398 11.20 7.72 0.15
C ARG A 398 10.93 7.36 -1.30
N LEU A 399 10.80 8.41 -2.12
CA LEU A 399 10.56 8.29 -3.56
C LEU A 399 11.81 8.57 -4.40
N ASP A 400 12.90 9.02 -3.76
CA ASP A 400 14.13 9.38 -4.43
C ASP A 400 15.37 8.85 -3.71
N LEU A 401 16.39 8.47 -4.49
CA LEU A 401 17.71 8.16 -3.99
C LEU A 401 18.44 9.44 -3.59
N THR A 402 19.17 9.40 -2.49
CA THR A 402 20.14 10.46 -2.19
C THR A 402 21.30 10.42 -3.21
N PRO A 403 22.06 11.51 -3.39
CA PRO A 403 23.18 11.50 -4.33
C PRO A 403 24.21 10.38 -4.07
N ALA A 404 24.45 10.02 -2.81
CA ALA A 404 25.36 8.93 -2.47
C ALA A 404 24.77 7.56 -2.85
N GLU A 405 23.50 7.33 -2.53
CA GLU A 405 22.81 6.09 -2.91
C GLU A 405 22.67 5.94 -4.42
N LEU A 406 22.45 7.04 -5.15
CA LEU A 406 22.43 7.03 -6.62
C LEU A 406 23.79 6.61 -7.19
N THR A 407 24.90 7.11 -6.62
CA THR A 407 26.25 6.70 -7.03
C THR A 407 26.48 5.20 -6.78
N ASP A 408 26.07 4.72 -5.60
CA ASP A 408 26.20 3.30 -5.26
C ASP A 408 25.32 2.42 -6.16
N GLU A 409 24.10 2.89 -6.47
CA GLU A 409 23.18 2.15 -7.34
C GLU A 409 23.67 2.07 -8.78
N THR A 410 24.21 3.17 -9.28
CA THR A 410 24.85 3.21 -10.59
C THR A 410 25.97 2.16 -10.70
N ALA A 411 26.87 2.10 -9.72
CA ALA A 411 27.94 1.10 -9.70
C ALA A 411 27.40 -0.35 -9.59
N ARG A 412 26.28 -0.55 -8.87
CA ARG A 412 25.63 -1.86 -8.77
C ARG A 412 25.03 -2.32 -10.10
N VAL A 413 24.32 -1.44 -10.81
CA VAL A 413 23.71 -1.80 -12.10
C VAL A 413 24.76 -2.08 -13.16
N GLU A 414 25.87 -1.32 -13.20
CA GLU A 414 27.00 -1.56 -14.08
C GLU A 414 27.62 -2.94 -13.81
N THR A 415 27.92 -3.24 -12.53
CA THR A 415 28.47 -4.54 -12.11
C THR A 415 27.50 -5.69 -12.44
N TRP A 416 26.20 -5.50 -12.21
CA TRP A 416 25.18 -6.49 -12.57
C TRP A 416 25.17 -6.75 -14.06
N PHE A 417 25.14 -5.71 -14.89
CA PHE A 417 25.13 -5.83 -16.34
C PHE A 417 26.35 -6.60 -16.85
N ASP A 418 27.53 -6.29 -16.32
CA ASP A 418 28.78 -6.98 -16.68
C ASP A 418 28.79 -8.45 -16.25
N SER A 419 28.10 -8.79 -15.18
CA SER A 419 27.97 -10.16 -14.67
C SER A 419 27.05 -11.06 -15.50
N LEU A 420 26.23 -10.50 -16.41
CA LEU A 420 25.29 -11.26 -17.20
C LEU A 420 25.99 -12.21 -18.16
N SER A 421 25.68 -13.49 -18.06
CA SER A 421 26.26 -14.55 -18.92
C SER A 421 25.80 -14.47 -20.37
N VAL A 422 24.66 -13.82 -20.61
CA VAL A 422 24.09 -13.55 -21.93
C VAL A 422 23.86 -12.06 -22.03
N ARG A 423 24.39 -11.42 -23.08
CA ARG A 423 24.16 -9.98 -23.31
C ARG A 423 22.72 -9.76 -23.76
N PRO A 424 21.96 -8.88 -23.08
CA PRO A 424 20.62 -8.52 -23.49
C PRO A 424 20.61 -7.58 -24.69
N ASP A 425 19.58 -7.69 -25.54
CA ASP A 425 19.26 -6.70 -26.57
C ASP A 425 18.48 -5.53 -25.96
N VAL A 426 17.71 -5.80 -24.89
CA VAL A 426 16.87 -4.83 -24.19
C VAL A 426 17.09 -4.94 -22.68
N VAL A 427 17.28 -3.79 -22.02
CA VAL A 427 17.38 -3.68 -20.57
C VAL A 427 16.33 -2.69 -20.07
N LEU A 428 15.53 -3.08 -19.07
CA LEU A 428 14.58 -2.22 -18.40
C LEU A 428 15.19 -1.72 -17.09
N VAL A 429 15.27 -0.39 -16.91
CA VAL A 429 15.75 0.28 -15.69
C VAL A 429 14.86 1.49 -15.44
N HIS A 430 14.13 1.53 -14.33
CA HIS A 430 13.13 2.57 -14.11
C HIS A 430 13.75 3.97 -13.94
N ASP A 431 14.74 4.13 -13.07
CA ASP A 431 15.37 5.44 -12.82
C ASP A 431 16.25 5.85 -14.01
N PHE A 432 15.84 6.91 -14.72
CA PHE A 432 16.54 7.43 -15.88
C PHE A 432 17.99 7.84 -15.57
N ARG A 433 18.31 8.23 -14.33
CA ARG A 433 19.67 8.62 -13.93
C ARG A 433 20.59 7.40 -13.89
N VAL A 434 20.07 6.26 -13.40
CA VAL A 434 20.77 4.97 -13.40
C VAL A 434 20.88 4.43 -14.82
N ALA A 435 19.82 4.57 -15.62
CA ALA A 435 19.80 4.17 -17.03
C ALA A 435 20.84 4.95 -17.86
N ALA A 436 20.91 6.29 -17.68
CA ALA A 436 21.87 7.14 -18.38
C ALA A 436 23.33 6.77 -18.04
N ALA A 437 23.62 6.42 -16.80
CA ALA A 437 24.95 5.95 -16.41
C ALA A 437 25.27 4.59 -17.04
N LEU A 438 24.33 3.65 -17.00
CA LEU A 438 24.49 2.35 -17.68
C LEU A 438 24.71 2.53 -19.19
N ARG A 439 23.99 3.46 -19.85
CA ARG A 439 24.19 3.79 -21.27
C ARG A 439 25.63 4.24 -21.56
N VAL A 440 26.16 5.11 -20.71
CA VAL A 440 27.54 5.60 -20.85
C VAL A 440 28.56 4.48 -20.63
N HIS A 441 28.32 3.64 -19.60
CA HIS A 441 29.17 2.49 -19.27
C HIS A 441 29.24 1.49 -20.44
N VAL A 442 28.08 1.06 -20.95
CA VAL A 442 27.97 0.08 -22.03
C VAL A 442 28.57 0.66 -23.35
N ALA A 443 28.32 1.94 -23.62
CA ALA A 443 28.91 2.58 -24.81
C ALA A 443 30.42 2.69 -24.74
N ALA A 444 31.01 2.86 -23.56
CA ALA A 444 32.46 2.93 -23.37
C ALA A 444 33.16 1.57 -23.62
N ASP A 445 32.47 0.47 -23.37
CA ASP A 445 32.98 -0.90 -23.55
C ASP A 445 33.06 -1.31 -25.04
N GLY A 446 32.40 -0.55 -25.93
CA GLY A 446 32.65 -0.54 -27.39
C GLY A 446 32.19 -1.79 -28.15
N GLY A 447 31.30 -2.64 -27.62
CA GLY A 447 30.99 -3.91 -28.29
C GLY A 447 29.52 -4.40 -28.21
N ALA A 448 28.68 -3.78 -27.41
CA ALA A 448 27.31 -4.28 -27.20
C ALA A 448 26.28 -3.34 -27.82
N ARG A 449 25.41 -3.87 -28.68
CA ARG A 449 24.19 -3.20 -29.12
C ARG A 449 23.12 -3.42 -28.06
N VAL A 450 22.66 -2.38 -27.38
CA VAL A 450 21.69 -2.48 -26.29
C VAL A 450 20.67 -1.35 -26.36
N MET A 451 19.39 -1.67 -26.22
CA MET A 451 18.33 -0.72 -25.95
C MET A 451 18.08 -0.66 -24.44
N ILE A 452 18.14 0.53 -23.85
CA ILE A 452 17.79 0.75 -22.44
C ILE A 452 16.44 1.45 -22.41
N LEU A 453 15.47 0.84 -21.73
CA LEU A 453 14.13 1.39 -21.57
C LEU A 453 14.00 1.95 -20.16
N THR A 454 13.51 3.20 -20.04
CA THR A 454 13.49 3.93 -18.77
C THR A 454 12.17 4.68 -18.55
N GLY A 455 12.01 5.32 -17.39
CA GLY A 455 10.86 6.10 -16.96
C GLY A 455 11.21 7.10 -15.87
N HIS A 456 10.35 7.29 -14.87
CA HIS A 456 10.55 8.03 -13.62
C HIS A 456 10.38 9.55 -13.73
N ASP A 457 10.94 10.23 -14.77
CA ASP A 457 10.86 11.69 -14.87
C ASP A 457 9.63 12.20 -15.65
N HIS A 458 8.80 11.27 -16.13
CA HIS A 458 7.56 11.52 -16.90
C HIS A 458 7.79 12.22 -18.24
N ARG A 459 9.01 12.20 -18.78
CA ARG A 459 9.38 12.91 -20.01
C ARG A 459 9.77 11.94 -21.11
N GLN A 460 9.21 12.17 -22.28
CA GLN A 460 9.60 11.40 -23.46
C GLN A 460 10.95 11.84 -23.99
N HIS A 461 11.87 10.90 -24.11
CA HIS A 461 13.15 11.16 -24.78
C HIS A 461 13.71 9.91 -25.48
N VAL A 462 14.61 10.14 -26.41
CA VAL A 462 15.43 9.10 -27.03
C VAL A 462 16.85 9.64 -27.11
N ASP A 463 17.75 8.97 -26.41
CA ASP A 463 19.18 9.29 -26.38
C ASP A 463 19.98 8.15 -26.98
N ARG A 464 21.10 8.51 -27.65
CA ARG A 464 22.00 7.53 -28.25
C ARG A 464 23.45 7.80 -27.87
N SER A 465 24.19 6.73 -27.55
CA SER A 465 25.62 6.73 -27.32
C SER A 465 26.24 5.54 -28.08
N GLY A 466 26.80 5.79 -29.27
CA GLY A 466 27.29 4.70 -30.13
C GLY A 466 26.18 3.71 -30.50
N ASP A 467 26.40 2.45 -30.15
CA ASP A 467 25.45 1.34 -30.35
C ASP A 467 24.51 1.10 -29.13
N VAL A 468 24.38 2.09 -28.26
CA VAL A 468 23.40 2.05 -27.14
C VAL A 468 22.34 3.10 -27.37
N VAL A 469 21.06 2.69 -27.32
CA VAL A 469 19.90 3.56 -27.46
C VAL A 469 19.08 3.51 -26.17
N GLU A 470 18.82 4.68 -25.58
CA GLU A 470 17.94 4.83 -24.43
C GLU A 470 16.60 5.40 -24.90
N VAL A 471 15.49 4.83 -24.42
CA VAL A 471 14.14 5.24 -24.79
C VAL A 471 13.30 5.40 -23.53
N ASP A 472 12.73 6.59 -23.35
CA ASP A 472 11.69 6.85 -22.36
C ASP A 472 10.37 7.16 -23.07
N GLY A 473 9.33 6.39 -22.76
CA GLY A 473 7.98 6.57 -23.28
C GLY A 473 7.22 7.71 -22.62
N GLY A 474 7.71 8.26 -21.51
CA GLY A 474 6.99 9.20 -20.67
C GLY A 474 5.91 8.54 -19.82
N THR A 475 5.03 9.30 -19.22
CA THR A 475 4.00 8.83 -18.29
C THR A 475 2.74 8.36 -19.01
N LEU A 476 2.47 7.05 -19.01
CA LEU A 476 1.21 6.50 -19.55
C LEU A 476 0.00 6.94 -18.69
N GLY A 477 0.22 7.19 -17.41
CA GLY A 477 -0.80 7.64 -16.47
C GLY A 477 -1.04 9.15 -16.47
N ALA A 478 -0.47 9.92 -17.42
CA ALA A 478 -0.62 11.38 -17.45
C ALA A 478 -0.32 12.06 -16.10
N GLY A 479 0.74 11.60 -15.42
CA GLY A 479 1.12 12.07 -14.09
C GLY A 479 0.32 11.48 -12.93
N GLY A 480 -0.52 10.46 -13.20
CA GLY A 480 -1.28 9.73 -12.18
C GLY A 480 -2.72 10.20 -11.99
N VAL A 481 -3.45 9.46 -11.17
CA VAL A 481 -4.90 9.68 -10.94
C VAL A 481 -5.21 11.07 -10.37
N PHE A 482 -4.28 11.68 -9.66
CA PHE A 482 -4.46 13.04 -9.09
C PHE A 482 -4.05 14.16 -10.04
N ALA A 483 -3.36 13.84 -11.14
CA ALA A 483 -2.88 14.80 -12.14
C ALA A 483 -3.69 14.77 -13.44
N VAL A 484 -4.85 14.10 -13.45
CA VAL A 484 -5.71 13.98 -14.62
C VAL A 484 -6.06 15.38 -15.18
N GLY A 485 -5.67 15.63 -16.43
CA GLY A 485 -5.85 16.91 -17.11
C GLY A 485 -4.76 17.95 -16.84
N GLN A 486 -3.69 17.59 -16.14
CA GLN A 486 -2.52 18.46 -15.94
C GLN A 486 -1.33 18.02 -16.80
N ALA A 487 -1.30 16.78 -17.22
CA ALA A 487 -0.28 16.23 -18.11
C ALA A 487 -0.91 15.36 -19.21
N ALA A 488 -0.27 15.29 -20.36
CA ALA A 488 -0.64 14.36 -21.40
C ALA A 488 -0.10 12.95 -21.06
N ALA A 489 -0.84 11.92 -21.48
CA ALA A 489 -0.35 10.56 -21.45
C ALA A 489 0.72 10.38 -22.54
N GLY A 490 1.83 9.76 -22.21
CA GLY A 490 2.95 9.51 -23.10
C GLY A 490 3.33 8.03 -23.20
N PHE A 491 3.74 7.60 -24.39
CA PHE A 491 4.34 6.28 -24.63
C PHE A 491 5.17 6.31 -25.91
N ALA A 492 5.98 5.28 -26.13
CA ALA A 492 6.78 5.16 -27.33
C ALA A 492 6.45 3.86 -28.08
N GLN A 493 6.57 3.89 -29.42
CA GLN A 493 6.61 2.71 -30.27
C GLN A 493 7.99 2.60 -30.90
N VAL A 494 8.68 1.51 -30.65
CA VAL A 494 10.01 1.23 -31.18
C VAL A 494 9.86 0.31 -32.39
N HIS A 495 10.32 0.77 -33.55
CA HIS A 495 10.35 0.02 -34.78
C HIS A 495 11.70 -0.67 -34.94
N LEU A 496 11.68 -1.95 -35.28
CA LEU A 496 12.88 -2.79 -35.36
C LEU A 496 13.22 -3.08 -36.82
N THR A 497 14.50 -3.17 -37.11
CA THR A 497 15.04 -3.78 -38.33
C THR A 497 14.88 -5.31 -38.27
N ALA A 498 15.16 -5.99 -39.37
CA ALA A 498 15.05 -7.46 -39.42
C ALA A 498 16.00 -8.18 -38.44
N ASP A 499 17.12 -7.55 -38.11
CA ASP A 499 18.11 -8.03 -37.13
C ASP A 499 17.77 -7.64 -35.67
N GLY A 500 16.62 -7.02 -35.42
CA GLY A 500 16.14 -6.67 -34.08
C GLY A 500 16.68 -5.36 -33.52
N TRP A 501 17.37 -4.52 -34.32
CA TRP A 501 17.88 -3.22 -33.90
C TRP A 501 16.82 -2.11 -34.13
N PRO A 502 16.74 -1.08 -33.28
CA PRO A 502 15.77 -0.01 -33.50
C PRO A 502 16.14 0.82 -34.73
N SER A 503 15.20 0.96 -35.66
CA SER A 503 15.30 1.81 -36.85
C SER A 503 14.70 3.19 -36.64
N ALA A 504 13.62 3.24 -35.86
CA ALA A 504 12.93 4.47 -35.51
C ALA A 504 12.16 4.32 -34.19
N VAL A 505 11.91 5.43 -33.53
CA VAL A 505 11.07 5.52 -32.34
C VAL A 505 10.00 6.59 -32.56
N ASP A 506 8.73 6.22 -32.43
CA ASP A 506 7.62 7.15 -32.39
C ASP A 506 7.30 7.51 -30.95
N LEU A 507 7.48 8.76 -30.59
CA LEU A 507 7.07 9.30 -29.30
C LEU A 507 5.66 9.86 -29.45
N ILE A 508 4.70 9.27 -28.76
CA ILE A 508 3.28 9.57 -28.84
C ILE A 508 2.84 10.18 -27.53
N SER A 509 2.18 11.33 -27.60
CA SER A 509 1.61 12.01 -26.45
C SER A 509 0.17 12.39 -26.73
N ALA A 510 -0.74 12.15 -25.82
CA ALA A 510 -2.13 12.48 -25.99
C ALA A 510 -2.75 12.98 -24.68
N ASP A 511 -3.44 14.10 -24.74
CA ASP A 511 -4.20 14.63 -23.62
C ASP A 511 -5.51 13.84 -23.48
N PRO A 512 -5.68 13.14 -22.38
CA PRO A 512 -6.86 12.33 -22.18
C PRO A 512 -8.13 13.16 -21.96
N ILE A 513 -8.08 14.46 -21.74
CA ILE A 513 -9.25 15.35 -21.56
C ILE A 513 -9.64 16.03 -22.86
N THR A 514 -8.70 16.69 -23.53
CA THR A 514 -8.99 17.43 -24.76
C THR A 514 -9.05 16.52 -25.98
N GLY A 515 -8.40 15.34 -25.92
CA GLY A 515 -8.20 14.47 -27.05
C GLY A 515 -7.10 14.96 -28.00
N ASP A 516 -6.39 16.04 -27.64
CA ASP A 516 -5.25 16.51 -28.42
C ASP A 516 -4.13 15.48 -28.36
N ALA A 517 -3.58 15.14 -29.51
CA ALA A 517 -2.52 14.16 -29.58
C ALA A 517 -1.41 14.62 -30.53
N THR A 518 -0.19 14.27 -30.20
CA THR A 518 1.01 14.54 -30.99
C THR A 518 1.84 13.28 -31.13
N ALA A 519 2.47 13.11 -32.28
CA ALA A 519 3.47 12.07 -32.48
C ALA A 519 4.70 12.66 -33.16
N ARG A 520 5.87 12.18 -32.74
CA ARG A 520 7.16 12.58 -33.30
C ARG A 520 8.01 11.34 -33.56
N ARG A 521 8.35 11.11 -34.85
CA ARG A 521 9.28 10.04 -35.22
C ARG A 521 10.73 10.51 -35.10
N ILE A 522 11.53 9.71 -34.43
CA ILE A 522 12.99 9.84 -34.36
C ILE A 522 13.59 8.68 -35.14
N VAL A 523 14.22 8.97 -36.27
CA VAL A 523 14.90 7.97 -37.08
C VAL A 523 16.30 7.73 -36.50
N LEU A 524 16.63 6.47 -36.26
CA LEU A 524 17.92 6.04 -35.73
C LEU A 524 18.77 5.54 -36.88
N ASP A 525 19.40 6.47 -37.61
CA ASP A 525 20.23 6.14 -38.76
C ASP A 525 21.42 5.28 -38.34
N GLN A 526 21.70 4.21 -39.10
CA GLN A 526 22.83 3.29 -38.84
C GLN A 526 24.19 3.84 -39.26
N THR A 527 24.21 5.07 -39.79
CA THR A 527 25.44 5.67 -40.37
C THR A 527 25.75 7.03 -39.75
N GLN A 528 26.21 7.07 -38.53
CA GLN A 528 27.10 8.14 -38.04
C GLN A 528 28.14 7.55 -37.09
#